data_bf590c66c360769f056352caad09ce7d
#
_entry.id   bf590c66c360769f056352caad09ce7d
#
_cell.length_a   1.000
_cell.length_b   1.000
_cell.length_c   1.000
_cell.angle_alpha   90.00
_cell.angle_beta   90.00
_cell.angle_gamma   90.00
#
_symmetry.space_group_name_H-M   'P 1'
#
loop_
_entity.id
_entity.type
_entity.pdbx_description
1 polymer ?
#
loop_
_entity_poly.entity_id
_entity_poly.type
_entity_poly.pdbx_seq_one_letter_code
_entity_poly.pdbx_strand_id
1 'polypeptide(L)'
;MMPSVLRGTALGSVLGVLPGGGAVLASFAAYTLEKKIKLKAGEMPLGQGNIRGVAAPEAANNAGAQTSFIPLLTLGIPPNAVMALMVGAMTIHNIQPGPQVMTSNPQLFWGLIASMWIGNLMLIILNL
;
A
#
# COMPACT_ATOMS: atom_id res chain seq x y z
N MET A 1 6.77 -7.29 -17.40
CA MET A 1 6.21 -7.31 -16.05
C MET A 1 6.77 -6.19 -15.15
N MET A 2 8.08 -6.05 -14.96
CA MET A 2 8.68 -5.04 -14.07
C MET A 2 8.16 -3.60 -14.27
N PRO A 3 8.03 -3.03 -15.49
CA PRO A 3 7.48 -1.69 -15.66
C PRO A 3 6.03 -1.54 -15.14
N SER A 4 5.21 -2.58 -15.23
CA SER A 4 3.84 -2.57 -14.70
C SER A 4 3.83 -2.57 -13.17
N VAL A 5 4.69 -3.35 -12.55
CA VAL A 5 4.89 -3.34 -11.09
C VAL A 5 5.32 -1.95 -10.62
N LEU A 6 6.33 -1.34 -11.25
CA LEU A 6 6.81 -0.01 -10.87
C LEU A 6 5.74 1.08 -11.00
N ARG A 7 4.94 1.05 -12.09
CA ARG A 7 3.81 1.99 -12.25
C ARG A 7 2.74 1.77 -11.19
N GLY A 8 2.38 0.51 -10.93
CA GLY A 8 1.44 0.15 -9.87
C GLY A 8 1.94 0.63 -8.50
N THR A 9 3.19 0.33 -8.16
CA THR A 9 3.81 0.77 -6.90
C THR A 9 3.79 2.30 -6.76
N ALA A 10 4.23 3.04 -7.78
CA ALA A 10 4.24 4.50 -7.74
C ALA A 10 2.83 5.09 -7.54
N LEU A 11 1.85 4.57 -8.31
CA LEU A 11 0.47 5.02 -8.19
C LEU A 11 -0.14 4.67 -6.83
N GLY A 12 0.10 3.44 -6.36
CA GLY A 12 -0.36 2.97 -5.07
C GLY A 12 0.24 3.77 -3.91
N SER A 13 1.52 4.09 -3.99
CA SER A 13 2.19 4.92 -2.98
C SER A 13 1.57 6.30 -2.85
N VAL A 14 1.25 6.94 -3.97
CA VAL A 14 0.59 8.26 -3.96
C VAL A 14 -0.83 8.17 -3.42
N LEU A 15 -1.62 7.22 -3.92
CA LEU A 15 -3.04 7.08 -3.52
C LEU A 15 -3.21 6.59 -2.09
N GLY A 16 -2.26 5.82 -1.57
CA GLY A 16 -2.29 5.34 -0.19
C GLY A 16 -2.12 6.46 0.85
N VAL A 17 -1.40 7.52 0.51
CA VAL A 17 -1.23 8.69 1.39
C VAL A 17 -2.49 9.57 1.41
N LEU A 18 -3.30 9.53 0.35
CA LEU A 18 -4.47 10.39 0.24
C LEU A 18 -5.63 9.90 1.11
N PRO A 19 -6.33 10.79 1.85
CA PRO A 19 -7.52 10.43 2.60
C PRO A 19 -8.60 9.86 1.67
N GLY A 20 -9.20 8.72 2.09
CA GLY A 20 -10.20 8.02 1.30
C GLY A 20 -9.66 7.20 0.10
N GLY A 21 -8.35 7.29 -0.20
CA GLY A 21 -7.71 6.54 -1.26
C GLY A 21 -7.64 5.04 -0.93
N GLY A 22 -6.63 4.70 -0.17
CA GLY A 22 -6.40 3.32 0.26
C GLY A 22 -6.05 2.34 -0.86
N ALA A 23 -5.80 1.11 -0.46
CA ALA A 23 -5.31 0.05 -1.34
C ALA A 23 -6.31 -0.34 -2.45
N VAL A 24 -7.62 -0.32 -2.13
CA VAL A 24 -8.67 -0.70 -3.08
C VAL A 24 -8.72 0.27 -4.26
N LEU A 25 -8.77 1.58 -3.99
CA LEU A 25 -8.77 2.59 -5.04
C LEU A 25 -7.48 2.54 -5.87
N ALA A 26 -6.35 2.32 -5.20
CA ALA A 26 -5.05 2.18 -5.85
C ALA A 26 -5.02 1.02 -6.86
N SER A 27 -5.58 -0.15 -6.48
CA SER A 27 -5.66 -1.33 -7.34
C SER A 27 -6.48 -1.06 -8.61
N PHE A 28 -7.68 -0.49 -8.47
CA PHE A 28 -8.52 -0.15 -9.61
C PHE A 28 -7.90 0.92 -10.52
N ALA A 29 -7.27 1.93 -9.93
CA ALA A 29 -6.58 2.98 -10.69
C ALA A 29 -5.40 2.39 -11.48
N ALA A 30 -4.61 1.49 -10.88
CA ALA A 30 -3.49 0.83 -11.55
C ALA A 30 -3.97 -0.07 -12.70
N TYR A 31 -5.05 -0.82 -12.52
CA TYR A 31 -5.66 -1.60 -13.59
C TYR A 31 -6.10 -0.71 -14.75
N THR A 32 -6.79 0.40 -14.43
CA THR A 32 -7.27 1.35 -15.44
C THR A 32 -6.12 2.01 -16.19
N LEU A 33 -5.03 2.34 -15.50
CA LEU A 33 -3.82 2.86 -16.11
C LEU A 33 -3.19 1.83 -17.07
N GLU A 34 -3.05 0.57 -16.65
CA GLU A 34 -2.51 -0.49 -17.52
C GLU A 34 -3.36 -0.74 -18.76
N LYS A 35 -4.69 -0.60 -18.68
CA LYS A 35 -5.58 -0.68 -19.86
C LYS A 35 -5.30 0.38 -20.93
N LYS A 36 -4.81 1.55 -20.53
CA LYS A 36 -4.49 2.64 -21.46
C LYS A 36 -3.12 2.46 -22.15
N ILE A 37 -2.29 1.56 -21.64
CA ILE A 37 -0.95 1.33 -22.18
C ILE A 37 -1.04 0.30 -23.31
N LYS A 38 -0.48 0.66 -24.46
CA LYS A 38 -0.48 -0.21 -25.63
C LYS A 38 0.13 -1.57 -25.31
N LEU A 39 -0.53 -2.61 -25.80
CA LEU A 39 -0.03 -3.97 -25.75
C LEU A 39 1.17 -4.12 -26.66
N LYS A 40 2.14 -4.91 -26.24
CA LYS A 40 3.23 -5.33 -27.11
C LYS A 40 2.77 -6.42 -28.09
N ALA A 41 3.48 -6.58 -29.19
CA ALA A 41 3.19 -7.66 -30.13
C ALA A 41 3.23 -9.02 -29.41
N GLY A 42 2.15 -9.78 -29.54
CA GLY A 42 2.00 -11.11 -28.90
C GLY A 42 1.49 -11.07 -27.46
N GLU A 43 1.28 -9.90 -26.83
CA GLU A 43 0.64 -9.84 -25.52
C GLU A 43 -0.89 -10.03 -25.63
N MET A 44 -1.45 -10.86 -24.74
CA MET A 44 -2.90 -11.00 -24.61
C MET A 44 -3.54 -9.71 -24.06
N PRO A 45 -4.81 -9.42 -24.38
CA PRO A 45 -5.56 -8.33 -23.76
C PRO A 45 -5.65 -8.48 -22.24
N LEU A 46 -5.73 -7.35 -21.52
CA LEU A 46 -6.01 -7.37 -20.09
C LEU A 46 -7.41 -7.97 -19.85
N GLY A 47 -7.49 -8.83 -18.83
CA GLY A 47 -8.70 -9.62 -18.55
C GLY A 47 -8.77 -10.95 -19.31
N GLN A 48 -7.85 -11.22 -20.22
CA GLN A 48 -7.79 -12.48 -21.00
C GLN A 48 -6.45 -13.23 -20.78
N GLY A 49 -5.90 -13.17 -19.57
CA GLY A 49 -4.66 -13.86 -19.20
C GLY A 49 -3.39 -13.00 -19.22
N ASN A 50 -3.50 -11.69 -19.48
CA ASN A 50 -2.32 -10.82 -19.40
C ASN A 50 -1.90 -10.59 -17.95
N ILE A 51 -0.69 -11.00 -17.61
CA ILE A 51 -0.10 -10.88 -16.27
C ILE A 51 -0.04 -9.42 -15.75
N ARG A 52 0.02 -8.42 -16.65
CA ARG A 52 0.03 -7.01 -16.29
C ARG A 52 -1.27 -6.59 -15.58
N GLY A 53 -2.41 -7.25 -15.93
CA GLY A 53 -3.72 -7.02 -15.31
C GLY A 53 -3.81 -7.49 -13.86
N VAL A 54 -2.84 -8.27 -13.39
CA VAL A 54 -2.72 -8.71 -11.99
C VAL A 54 -1.55 -8.01 -11.31
N ALA A 55 -0.38 -8.00 -11.95
CA ALA A 55 0.85 -7.50 -11.35
C ALA A 55 0.80 -6.01 -10.97
N ALA A 56 0.20 -5.17 -11.79
CA ALA A 56 0.11 -3.73 -11.49
C ALA A 56 -0.90 -3.40 -10.38
N PRO A 57 -2.15 -3.93 -10.40
CA PRO A 57 -3.10 -3.76 -9.30
C PRO A 57 -2.58 -4.28 -7.96
N GLU A 58 -1.94 -5.45 -7.97
CA GLU A 58 -1.42 -6.05 -6.73
C GLU A 58 -0.24 -5.25 -6.17
N ALA A 59 0.67 -4.78 -7.03
CA ALA A 59 1.74 -3.88 -6.61
C ALA A 59 1.18 -2.56 -6.04
N ALA A 60 0.12 -2.02 -6.64
CA ALA A 60 -0.54 -0.82 -6.15
C ALA A 60 -1.27 -1.05 -4.81
N ASN A 61 -1.91 -2.20 -4.65
CA ASN A 61 -2.56 -2.61 -3.40
C ASN A 61 -1.57 -2.63 -2.25
N ASN A 62 -0.48 -3.36 -2.41
CA ASN A 62 0.56 -3.48 -1.39
C ASN A 62 1.21 -2.13 -1.07
N ALA A 63 1.56 -1.34 -2.07
CA ALA A 63 2.12 0.00 -1.88
C ALA A 63 1.14 0.93 -1.16
N GLY A 64 -0.14 0.93 -1.56
CA GLY A 64 -1.19 1.74 -0.95
C GLY A 64 -1.46 1.36 0.51
N ALA A 65 -1.45 0.07 0.83
CA ALA A 65 -1.60 -0.40 2.19
C ALA A 65 -0.48 0.10 3.10
N GLN A 66 0.77 0.00 2.65
CA GLN A 66 1.93 0.44 3.43
C GLN A 66 2.00 1.97 3.58
N THR A 67 1.78 2.71 2.51
CA THR A 67 1.84 4.18 2.55
C THR A 67 0.68 4.82 3.32
N SER A 68 -0.40 4.10 3.56
CA SER A 68 -1.50 4.53 4.43
C SER A 68 -1.07 4.76 5.90
N PHE A 69 0.04 4.18 6.33
CA PHE A 69 0.61 4.46 7.65
C PHE A 69 1.23 5.86 7.74
N ILE A 70 1.62 6.47 6.63
CA ILE A 70 2.24 7.81 6.64
C ILE A 70 1.28 8.86 7.24
N PRO A 71 0.09 9.11 6.69
CA PRO A 71 -0.82 10.09 7.27
C PRO A 71 -1.32 9.69 8.67
N LEU A 72 -1.46 8.40 8.95
CA LEU A 72 -1.83 7.92 10.28
C LEU A 72 -0.79 8.31 11.33
N LEU A 73 0.48 8.01 11.08
CA LEU A 73 1.55 8.20 12.07
C LEU A 73 2.06 9.65 12.12
N THR A 74 1.95 10.40 11.01
CA THR A 74 2.46 11.78 10.98
C THR A 74 1.40 12.83 11.30
N LEU A 75 0.15 12.60 10.92
CA LEU A 75 -0.95 13.55 11.10
C LEU A 75 -2.04 13.05 12.05
N GLY A 76 -2.05 11.76 12.40
CA GLY A 76 -3.11 11.14 13.16
C GLY A 76 -4.41 10.95 12.35
N ILE A 77 -4.35 11.05 11.03
CA ILE A 77 -5.51 10.97 10.14
C ILE A 77 -5.53 9.60 9.47
N PRO A 78 -6.50 8.73 9.80
CA PRO A 78 -6.62 7.43 9.14
C PRO A 78 -7.16 7.61 7.71
N PRO A 79 -6.43 7.21 6.66
CA PRO A 79 -6.87 7.38 5.29
C PRO A 79 -7.91 6.34 4.84
N ASN A 80 -8.15 5.29 5.60
CA ASN A 80 -9.11 4.23 5.28
C ASN A 80 -9.63 3.54 6.54
N ALA A 81 -10.62 2.64 6.38
CA ALA A 81 -11.29 1.96 7.50
C ALA A 81 -10.32 1.09 8.33
N VAL A 82 -9.35 0.42 7.70
CA VAL A 82 -8.35 -0.40 8.41
C VAL A 82 -7.49 0.47 9.31
N MET A 83 -7.05 1.62 8.81
CA MET A 83 -6.27 2.58 9.59
C MET A 83 -7.10 3.22 10.71
N ALA A 84 -8.42 3.39 10.52
CA ALA A 84 -9.32 3.85 11.58
C ALA A 84 -9.41 2.82 12.72
N LEU A 85 -9.48 1.52 12.41
CA LEU A 85 -9.40 0.46 13.42
C LEU A 85 -8.04 0.45 14.14
N MET A 86 -6.96 0.73 13.41
CA MET A 86 -5.62 0.85 14.00
C MET A 86 -5.55 2.01 15.01
N VAL A 87 -6.18 3.16 14.71
CA VAL A 87 -6.33 4.27 15.68
C VAL A 87 -7.00 3.78 16.95
N GLY A 88 -8.10 3.03 16.83
CA GLY A 88 -8.78 2.44 17.98
C GLY A 88 -7.86 1.54 18.82
N ALA A 89 -7.10 0.67 18.18
CA ALA A 89 -6.14 -0.21 18.84
C ALA A 89 -5.02 0.59 19.55
N MET A 90 -4.48 1.61 18.89
CA MET A 90 -3.47 2.49 19.50
C MET A 90 -4.02 3.22 20.73
N THR A 91 -5.27 3.70 20.66
CA THR A 91 -5.95 4.41 21.76
C THR A 91 -6.12 3.51 22.98
N ILE A 92 -6.48 2.23 22.81
CA ILE A 92 -6.58 1.24 23.89
C ILE A 92 -5.24 1.11 24.64
N HIS A 93 -4.13 1.23 23.93
CA HIS A 93 -2.79 1.19 24.50
C HIS A 93 -2.25 2.56 24.95
N ASN A 94 -3.12 3.59 25.06
CA ASN A 94 -2.76 4.97 25.40
C ASN A 94 -1.73 5.59 24.44
N ILE A 95 -1.73 5.18 23.19
CA ILE A 95 -0.87 5.72 22.13
C ILE A 95 -1.73 6.61 21.24
N GLN A 96 -1.43 7.90 21.20
CA GLN A 96 -2.10 8.84 20.30
C GLN A 96 -1.37 8.87 18.96
N PRO A 97 -2.03 8.48 17.85
CA PRO A 97 -1.44 8.62 16.52
C PRO A 97 -1.25 10.10 16.17
N GLY A 98 -0.21 10.40 15.41
CA GLY A 98 0.10 11.77 15.02
C GLY A 98 1.58 12.10 15.16
N PRO A 99 1.95 13.40 15.03
CA PRO A 99 3.37 13.82 14.98
C PRO A 99 4.20 13.41 16.20
N GLN A 100 3.54 13.24 17.34
CA GLN A 100 4.21 12.90 18.59
C GLN A 100 4.58 11.41 18.71
N VAL A 101 4.04 10.52 17.87
CA VAL A 101 4.35 9.07 17.94
C VAL A 101 5.85 8.82 17.80
N MET A 102 6.51 9.57 16.93
CA MET A 102 7.96 9.41 16.69
C MET A 102 8.80 9.76 17.90
N THR A 103 8.36 10.69 18.73
CA THR A 103 9.10 11.18 19.91
C THR A 103 8.64 10.49 21.19
N SER A 104 7.34 10.31 21.38
CA SER A 104 6.78 9.72 22.59
C SER A 104 6.83 8.19 22.60
N ASN A 105 6.76 7.56 21.42
CA ASN A 105 6.78 6.10 21.26
C ASN A 105 7.74 5.67 20.14
N PRO A 106 9.04 6.00 20.22
CA PRO A 106 9.99 5.70 19.14
C PRO A 106 10.13 4.19 18.88
N GLN A 107 10.01 3.37 19.91
CA GLN A 107 10.06 1.91 19.77
C GLN A 107 8.89 1.38 18.93
N LEU A 108 7.67 1.90 19.13
CA LEU A 108 6.52 1.55 18.31
C LEU A 108 6.74 1.97 16.86
N PHE A 109 7.17 3.21 16.65
CA PHE A 109 7.35 3.77 15.30
C PHE A 109 8.38 2.97 14.49
N TRP A 110 9.58 2.80 15.04
CA TRP A 110 10.64 2.06 14.35
C TRP A 110 10.39 0.56 14.31
N GLY A 111 9.74 0.00 15.35
CA GLY A 111 9.32 -1.40 15.39
C GLY A 111 8.31 -1.72 14.30
N LEU A 112 7.35 -0.82 14.04
CA LEU A 112 6.40 -0.98 12.93
C LEU A 112 7.10 -1.00 11.57
N ILE A 113 8.03 -0.06 11.33
CA ILE A 113 8.80 -0.02 10.08
C ILE A 113 9.62 -1.32 9.91
N ALA A 114 10.30 -1.76 10.96
CA ALA A 114 11.06 -3.00 10.92
C ALA A 114 10.17 -4.22 10.68
N SER A 115 8.98 -4.28 11.29
CA SER A 115 8.03 -5.38 11.10
C SER A 115 7.51 -5.46 9.66
N MET A 116 7.33 -4.34 8.97
CA MET A 116 6.97 -4.31 7.55
C MET A 116 8.06 -4.93 6.68
N TRP A 117 9.33 -4.64 6.95
CA TRP A 117 10.46 -5.25 6.23
C TRP A 117 10.52 -6.76 6.46
N ILE A 118 10.41 -7.20 7.71
CA ILE A 118 10.42 -8.62 8.07
C ILE A 118 9.21 -9.33 7.45
N GLY A 119 8.02 -8.74 7.54
CA GLY A 119 6.80 -9.30 6.97
C GLY A 119 6.90 -9.47 5.46
N ASN A 120 7.41 -8.47 4.74
CA ASN A 120 7.62 -8.56 3.29
C ASN A 120 8.65 -9.64 2.92
N LEU A 121 9.72 -9.78 3.69
CA LEU A 121 10.70 -10.84 3.48
C LEU A 121 10.08 -12.24 3.70
N MET A 122 9.28 -12.38 4.77
CA MET A 122 8.55 -13.63 5.03
C MET A 122 7.56 -13.97 3.92
N LEU A 123 6.86 -12.98 3.36
CA LEU A 123 5.95 -13.20 2.23
C LEU A 123 6.68 -13.74 1.00
N ILE A 124 7.91 -13.33 0.72
CA ILE A 124 8.72 -13.89 -0.37
C ILE A 124 8.95 -15.38 -0.13
N ILE A 125 9.31 -15.76 1.09
CA ILE A 125 9.60 -17.17 1.45
C ILE A 125 8.32 -18.03 1.41
N LEU A 126 7.20 -17.50 1.91
CA LEU A 126 5.94 -18.25 2.01
C LEU A 126 5.22 -18.40 0.66
N ASN A 127 5.50 -17.55 -0.32
CA ASN A 127 4.88 -17.59 -1.66
C ASN A 127 5.78 -18.23 -2.73
N LEU A 128 6.93 -18.77 -2.35
CA LEU A 128 7.79 -19.59 -3.20
C LEU A 128 7.37 -21.06 -3.10
#